data_fff2dfac6c444a13ebc5163c6789e1a1
#
_entry.id   fff2dfac6c444a13ebc5163c6789e1a1
#
_cell.length_a   1.000
_cell.length_b   1.000
_cell.length_c   1.000
_cell.angle_alpha   90.00
_cell.angle_beta   90.00
_cell.angle_gamma   90.00
#
_symmetry.space_group_name_H-M   'P 1'
#
loop_
_entity.id
_entity.type
_entity.pdbx_description
1 polymer ?
#
loop_
_entity_poly.entity_id
_entity_poly.type
_entity_poly.pdbx_seq_one_letter_code
_entity_poly.pdbx_strand_id
1 'polypeptide(L)'
;KEAKIKFLDTPQGVTRLEVPRNEREADMHPRAPQLWEAKLREMASQKECKSYYLVPRAQAGDRVIPELGWVYDFKEKDGDILDKARLVGRGDQTTEGTDYFEKSAAVARTSSTRIVLALAAQWDMHLTCGDVPTAYLQAKLHDVIVYSEQPPGFEEPGPNGEPTCEMVCRWDSALYGFVPSCNEWGEEFHDFIVTYGFVACCSDR
;
A
#
# COMPACT_ATOMS: atom_id res chain seq x y z
N LYS A 1 4.32 16.96 -15.24
CA LYS A 1 3.19 16.00 -15.38
C LYS A 1 1.90 16.80 -15.18
N GLU A 2 0.87 16.52 -16.00
CA GLU A 2 -0.45 17.11 -15.83
C GLU A 2 -1.09 16.75 -14.49
N ALA A 3 -1.92 17.65 -13.94
CA ALA A 3 -2.63 17.39 -12.71
C ALA A 3 -3.66 16.27 -12.91
N LYS A 4 -3.70 15.31 -11.99
CA LYS A 4 -4.74 14.28 -11.98
C LYS A 4 -6.02 14.91 -11.43
N ILE A 5 -7.06 14.96 -12.26
CA ILE A 5 -8.37 15.51 -11.89
C ILE A 5 -9.34 14.35 -11.67
N LYS A 6 -10.14 14.43 -10.62
CA LYS A 6 -11.27 13.54 -10.38
C LYS A 6 -12.58 14.29 -10.42
N PHE A 7 -13.57 13.61 -10.96
CA PHE A 7 -14.97 14.03 -10.95
C PHE A 7 -15.72 13.02 -10.07
N LEU A 8 -16.34 13.51 -9.01
CA LEU A 8 -17.06 12.68 -8.05
C LEU A 8 -18.50 13.12 -7.99
N ASP A 9 -19.42 12.17 -8.02
CA ASP A 9 -20.84 12.41 -7.85
C ASP A 9 -21.13 12.64 -6.37
N THR A 10 -21.71 13.79 -6.03
CA THR A 10 -22.12 14.13 -4.68
C THR A 10 -23.59 14.55 -4.69
N PRO A 11 -24.29 14.59 -3.55
CA PRO A 11 -25.68 15.06 -3.49
C PRO A 11 -25.87 16.48 -4.05
N GLN A 12 -24.80 17.29 -4.08
CA GLN A 12 -24.78 18.65 -4.62
C GLN A 12 -24.45 18.71 -6.12
N GLY A 13 -24.18 17.55 -6.75
CA GLY A 13 -23.78 17.43 -8.15
C GLY A 13 -22.36 16.94 -8.33
N VAL A 14 -21.85 17.00 -9.56
CA VAL A 14 -20.50 16.54 -9.90
C VAL A 14 -19.46 17.52 -9.34
N THR A 15 -18.64 17.06 -8.41
CA THR A 15 -17.55 17.84 -7.82
C THR A 15 -16.24 17.51 -8.53
N ARG A 16 -15.56 18.55 -9.02
CA ARG A 16 -14.21 18.43 -9.62
C ARG A 16 -13.14 18.68 -8.56
N LEU A 17 -12.23 17.74 -8.38
CA LEU A 17 -11.12 17.83 -7.44
C LEU A 17 -9.79 17.57 -8.15
N GLU A 18 -8.78 18.37 -7.84
CA GLU A 18 -7.41 18.15 -8.25
C GLU A 18 -6.70 17.30 -7.20
N VAL A 19 -6.18 16.15 -7.61
CA VAL A 19 -5.48 15.25 -6.68
C VAL A 19 -4.08 15.78 -6.42
N PRO A 20 -3.69 16.07 -5.15
CA PRO A 20 -2.34 16.53 -4.83
C PRO A 20 -1.29 15.51 -5.28
N ARG A 21 -0.22 15.99 -5.89
CA ARG A 21 0.89 15.16 -6.40
C ARG A 21 1.99 14.97 -5.37
N ASN A 22 2.03 15.81 -4.37
CA ASN A 22 3.04 15.83 -3.32
C ASN A 22 2.48 16.49 -2.06
N GLU A 23 3.25 16.45 -0.98
CA GLU A 23 2.85 16.96 0.33
C GLU A 23 2.58 18.46 0.32
N ARG A 24 3.44 19.25 -0.34
CA ARG A 24 3.26 20.70 -0.45
C ARG A 24 1.92 21.08 -1.12
N GLU A 25 1.52 20.36 -2.17
CA GLU A 25 0.23 20.57 -2.81
C GLU A 25 -0.94 20.14 -1.90
N ALA A 26 -0.75 19.07 -1.11
CA ALA A 26 -1.75 18.61 -0.15
C ALA A 26 -1.98 19.65 0.97
N ASP A 27 -0.92 20.24 1.48
CA ASP A 27 -0.99 21.27 2.53
C ASP A 27 -1.67 22.56 2.07
N MET A 28 -1.55 22.89 0.79
CA MET A 28 -2.21 24.05 0.17
C MET A 28 -3.59 23.72 -0.41
N HIS A 29 -4.02 22.47 -0.36
CA HIS A 29 -5.28 22.03 -0.93
C HIS A 29 -6.46 22.53 -0.08
N PRO A 30 -7.62 22.90 -0.68
CA PRO A 30 -8.82 23.29 0.08
C PRO A 30 -9.29 22.23 1.10
N ARG A 31 -8.94 20.95 0.88
CA ARG A 31 -9.23 19.82 1.78
C ARG A 31 -8.01 19.38 2.59
N ALA A 32 -7.04 20.25 2.85
CA ALA A 32 -5.84 19.90 3.62
C ALA A 32 -6.15 19.28 5.00
N PRO A 33 -7.12 19.77 5.79
CA PRO A 33 -7.48 19.12 7.05
C PRO A 33 -7.96 17.68 6.88
N GLN A 34 -8.79 17.40 5.87
CA GLN A 34 -9.31 16.06 5.60
C GLN A 34 -8.20 15.11 5.05
N LEU A 35 -7.27 15.64 4.27
CA LEU A 35 -6.10 14.90 3.82
C LEU A 35 -5.16 14.57 4.99
N TRP A 36 -5.01 15.48 5.95
CA TRP A 36 -4.28 15.21 7.18
C TRP A 36 -4.94 14.10 8.01
N GLU A 37 -6.27 14.15 8.19
CA GLU A 37 -7.01 13.06 8.83
C GLU A 37 -6.86 11.73 8.09
N ALA A 38 -6.78 11.75 6.75
CA ALA A 38 -6.50 10.55 5.96
C ALA A 38 -5.11 9.98 6.24
N LYS A 39 -4.07 10.84 6.41
CA LYS A 39 -2.74 10.41 6.86
C LYS A 39 -2.80 9.77 8.25
N LEU A 40 -3.52 10.38 9.19
CA LEU A 40 -3.67 9.83 10.56
C LEU A 40 -4.32 8.45 10.54
N ARG A 41 -5.35 8.22 9.69
CA ARG A 41 -5.96 6.91 9.52
C ARG A 41 -4.99 5.88 8.96
N GLU A 42 -4.19 6.25 7.97
CA GLU A 42 -3.16 5.38 7.40
C GLU A 42 -2.12 5.00 8.46
N MET A 43 -1.62 5.98 9.23
CA MET A 43 -0.66 5.72 10.32
C MET A 43 -1.25 4.87 11.43
N ALA A 44 -2.54 5.02 11.74
CA ALA A 44 -3.24 4.16 12.70
C ALA A 44 -3.26 2.70 12.21
N SER A 45 -3.54 2.46 10.91
CA SER A 45 -3.48 1.12 10.31
C SER A 45 -2.08 0.52 10.37
N GLN A 46 -1.03 1.33 10.09
CA GLN A 46 0.36 0.89 10.21
C GLN A 46 0.68 0.43 11.63
N LYS A 47 0.23 1.20 12.62
CA LYS A 47 0.44 0.91 14.05
C LYS A 47 -0.35 -0.33 14.49
N GLU A 48 -1.58 -0.49 14.07
CA GLU A 48 -2.43 -1.65 14.38
C GLU A 48 -1.81 -2.93 13.82
N CYS A 49 -1.33 -2.90 12.57
CA CYS A 49 -0.66 -4.03 11.93
C CYS A 49 0.76 -4.26 12.44
N LYS A 50 1.30 -3.34 13.27
CA LYS A 50 2.72 -3.36 13.70
C LYS A 50 3.66 -3.55 12.51
N SER A 51 3.46 -2.73 11.48
CA SER A 51 4.10 -2.90 10.18
C SER A 51 5.59 -2.65 10.23
N TYR A 52 6.05 -1.78 11.10
CA TYR A 52 7.46 -1.44 11.28
C TYR A 52 7.76 -1.05 12.73
N TYR A 53 9.04 -0.98 13.05
CA TYR A 53 9.56 -0.42 14.29
C TYR A 53 10.80 0.43 14.02
N LEU A 54 11.06 1.39 14.91
CA LEU A 54 12.20 2.26 14.81
C LEU A 54 13.47 1.55 15.32
N VAL A 55 14.54 1.69 14.53
CA VAL A 55 15.86 1.18 14.87
C VAL A 55 16.92 2.23 14.58
N PRO A 56 18.08 2.19 15.25
CA PRO A 56 19.20 3.03 14.90
C PRO A 56 19.63 2.85 13.44
N ARG A 57 19.86 3.94 12.72
CA ARG A 57 20.32 3.94 11.31
C ARG A 57 21.56 3.05 11.09
N ALA A 58 22.45 3.00 12.06
CA ALA A 58 23.63 2.14 12.01
C ALA A 58 23.28 0.64 11.86
N GLN A 59 22.10 0.21 12.24
CA GLN A 59 21.65 -1.18 12.08
C GLN A 59 21.37 -1.55 10.62
N ALA A 60 21.06 -0.58 9.77
CA ALA A 60 20.88 -0.81 8.34
C ALA A 60 22.19 -1.18 7.62
N GLY A 61 23.35 -0.79 8.20
CA GLY A 61 24.66 -1.04 7.58
C GLY A 61 24.78 -0.34 6.23
N ASP A 62 25.21 -1.08 5.22
CA ASP A 62 25.39 -0.57 3.85
C ASP A 62 24.11 -0.68 2.98
N ARG A 63 22.96 -1.03 3.58
CA ARG A 63 21.70 -1.16 2.84
C ARG A 63 21.17 0.21 2.47
N VAL A 64 20.50 0.26 1.32
CA VAL A 64 19.76 1.45 0.92
C VAL A 64 18.61 1.71 1.87
N ILE A 65 18.42 2.97 2.24
CA ILE A 65 17.31 3.44 3.07
C ILE A 65 16.45 4.35 2.20
N PRO A 66 15.46 3.79 1.47
CA PRO A 66 14.61 4.57 0.60
C PRO A 66 13.72 5.53 1.38
N GLU A 67 13.42 6.65 0.76
CA GLU A 67 12.43 7.59 1.26
C GLU A 67 11.03 7.01 1.21
N LEU A 68 10.16 7.52 2.07
CA LEU A 68 8.72 7.32 1.98
C LEU A 68 8.04 8.56 1.42
N GLY A 69 6.86 8.38 0.87
CA GLY A 69 6.06 9.47 0.37
C GLY A 69 4.56 9.23 0.56
N TRP A 70 3.79 10.30 0.39
CA TRP A 70 2.35 10.24 0.46
C TRP A 70 1.73 10.26 -0.93
N VAL A 71 0.81 9.33 -1.18
CA VAL A 71 -0.04 9.30 -2.38
C VAL A 71 -1.47 9.57 -1.96
N TYR A 72 -2.04 10.62 -2.56
CA TYR A 72 -3.40 11.07 -2.26
C TYR A 72 -4.39 10.59 -3.32
N ASP A 73 -5.61 10.39 -2.90
CA ASP A 73 -6.72 10.08 -3.79
C ASP A 73 -8.05 10.51 -3.17
N PHE A 74 -9.07 10.70 -4.01
CA PHE A 74 -10.44 10.96 -3.61
C PHE A 74 -11.34 9.87 -4.14
N LYS A 75 -12.27 9.39 -3.35
CA LYS A 75 -13.31 8.45 -3.76
C LYS A 75 -14.67 8.96 -3.32
N GLU A 76 -15.69 8.61 -4.07
CA GLU A 76 -17.06 8.74 -3.59
C GLU A 76 -17.38 7.52 -2.71
N LYS A 77 -18.00 7.77 -1.58
CA LYS A 77 -18.53 6.75 -0.69
C LYS A 77 -19.79 7.27 0.00
N ASP A 78 -20.90 6.58 -0.22
CA ASP A 78 -22.20 6.88 0.39
C ASP A 78 -22.67 8.34 0.11
N GLY A 79 -22.33 8.88 -1.07
CA GLY A 79 -22.63 10.25 -1.48
C GLY A 79 -21.65 11.32 -0.95
N ASP A 80 -20.67 10.94 -0.14
CA ASP A 80 -19.66 11.83 0.40
C ASP A 80 -18.29 11.63 -0.27
N ILE A 81 -17.43 12.64 -0.13
CA ILE A 81 -16.05 12.58 -0.61
C ILE A 81 -15.18 11.95 0.48
N LEU A 82 -14.68 10.75 0.20
CA LEU A 82 -13.70 10.07 1.03
C LEU A 82 -12.28 10.46 0.59
N ASP A 83 -11.59 11.23 1.43
CA ASP A 83 -10.19 11.57 1.27
C ASP A 83 -9.33 10.37 1.65
N LYS A 84 -8.38 10.00 0.78
CA LYS A 84 -7.43 8.92 0.99
C LYS A 84 -6.00 9.42 0.92
N ALA A 85 -5.19 8.99 1.86
CA ALA A 85 -3.74 9.08 1.83
C ALA A 85 -3.16 7.69 2.02
N ARG A 86 -2.13 7.34 1.26
CA ARG A 86 -1.38 6.10 1.42
C ARG A 86 0.09 6.42 1.60
N LEU A 87 0.69 5.79 2.57
CA LEU A 87 2.13 5.77 2.72
C LEU A 87 2.72 4.82 1.68
N VAL A 88 3.73 5.28 0.94
CA VAL A 88 4.32 4.53 -0.18
C VAL A 88 5.83 4.60 -0.11
N GLY A 89 6.49 3.46 -0.22
CA GLY A 89 7.95 3.38 -0.31
C GLY A 89 8.47 3.74 -1.70
N ARG A 90 9.67 4.32 -1.75
CA ARG A 90 10.40 4.64 -2.98
C ARG A 90 11.19 3.41 -3.43
N GLY A 91 10.49 2.37 -3.89
CA GLY A 91 11.11 1.15 -4.41
C GLY A 91 12.04 1.36 -5.62
N ASP A 92 11.89 2.50 -6.30
CA ASP A 92 12.80 2.93 -7.36
C ASP A 92 14.22 3.29 -6.84
N GLN A 93 14.40 3.46 -5.54
CA GLN A 93 15.69 3.69 -4.88
C GLN A 93 16.35 2.38 -4.41
N THR A 94 15.66 1.24 -4.48
CA THR A 94 16.17 -0.07 -4.03
C THR A 94 16.90 -0.81 -5.15
N THR A 95 17.83 -1.69 -4.78
CA THR A 95 18.70 -2.40 -5.71
C THR A 95 18.34 -3.88 -5.77
N GLU A 96 18.17 -4.41 -6.99
CA GLU A 96 17.96 -5.85 -7.23
C GLU A 96 19.18 -6.66 -6.82
N GLY A 97 18.95 -7.80 -6.18
CA GLY A 97 19.99 -8.68 -5.68
C GLY A 97 20.52 -8.34 -4.28
N THR A 98 20.14 -7.18 -3.72
CA THR A 98 20.49 -6.76 -2.36
C THR A 98 19.26 -6.50 -1.51
N ASP A 99 18.33 -5.72 -2.03
CA ASP A 99 17.12 -5.30 -1.30
C ASP A 99 15.89 -6.14 -1.68
N TYR A 100 15.92 -6.80 -2.85
CA TYR A 100 14.89 -7.73 -3.31
C TYR A 100 15.46 -8.68 -4.40
N PHE A 101 14.82 -9.84 -4.57
CA PHE A 101 15.22 -10.85 -5.55
C PHE A 101 14.14 -11.11 -6.62
N GLU A 102 12.88 -10.88 -6.30
CA GLU A 102 11.74 -11.07 -7.20
C GLU A 102 10.87 -9.82 -7.30
N LYS A 103 10.40 -9.54 -8.53
CA LYS A 103 9.63 -8.32 -8.85
C LYS A 103 8.16 -8.58 -9.13
N SER A 104 7.78 -9.81 -9.44
CA SER A 104 6.46 -10.09 -10.00
C SER A 104 5.55 -10.79 -9.01
N ALA A 105 4.38 -10.19 -8.78
CA ALA A 105 3.27 -10.90 -8.16
C ALA A 105 2.48 -11.67 -9.21
N ALA A 106 1.95 -12.82 -8.83
CA ALA A 106 0.99 -13.54 -9.64
C ALA A 106 -0.31 -12.71 -9.73
N VAL A 107 -0.71 -12.34 -10.94
CA VAL A 107 -1.98 -11.66 -11.21
C VAL A 107 -2.78 -12.52 -12.17
N ALA A 108 -4.02 -12.83 -11.80
CA ALA A 108 -4.92 -13.62 -12.65
C ALA A 108 -5.06 -12.99 -14.05
N ARG A 109 -4.95 -13.81 -15.08
CA ARG A 109 -5.09 -13.33 -16.45
C ARG A 109 -6.53 -12.87 -16.71
N THR A 110 -6.68 -11.80 -17.46
CA THR A 110 -8.01 -11.29 -17.86
C THR A 110 -8.84 -12.35 -18.59
N SER A 111 -8.19 -13.25 -19.35
CA SER A 111 -8.87 -14.39 -20.00
C SER A 111 -9.47 -15.35 -18.99
N SER A 112 -8.76 -15.69 -17.92
CA SER A 112 -9.25 -16.57 -16.85
C SER A 112 -10.46 -15.96 -16.15
N THR A 113 -10.39 -14.68 -15.81
CA THR A 113 -11.53 -13.95 -15.23
C THR A 113 -12.75 -13.97 -16.16
N ARG A 114 -12.56 -13.73 -17.48
CA ARG A 114 -13.65 -13.77 -18.46
C ARG A 114 -14.27 -15.17 -18.59
N ILE A 115 -13.46 -16.23 -18.55
CA ILE A 115 -13.95 -17.61 -18.59
C ILE A 115 -14.83 -17.91 -17.37
N VAL A 116 -14.36 -17.53 -16.16
CA VAL A 116 -15.13 -17.72 -14.93
C VAL A 116 -16.48 -17.00 -15.00
N LEU A 117 -16.50 -15.74 -15.48
CA LEU A 117 -17.72 -14.96 -15.64
C LEU A 117 -18.68 -15.61 -16.67
N ALA A 118 -18.15 -16.11 -17.80
CA ALA A 118 -18.96 -16.78 -18.81
C ALA A 118 -19.57 -18.08 -18.30
N LEU A 119 -18.79 -18.90 -17.56
CA LEU A 119 -19.30 -20.14 -16.96
C LEU A 119 -20.34 -19.84 -15.86
N ALA A 120 -20.11 -18.83 -15.05
CA ALA A 120 -21.07 -18.41 -14.04
C ALA A 120 -22.40 -17.99 -14.66
N ALA A 121 -22.37 -17.23 -15.75
CA ALA A 121 -23.56 -16.84 -16.50
C ALA A 121 -24.27 -18.04 -17.16
N GLN A 122 -23.49 -18.99 -17.71
CA GLN A 122 -24.05 -20.17 -18.37
C GLN A 122 -24.73 -21.14 -17.40
N TRP A 123 -24.20 -21.26 -16.18
CA TRP A 123 -24.67 -22.22 -15.18
C TRP A 123 -25.49 -21.58 -14.07
N ASP A 124 -25.87 -20.32 -14.23
CA ASP A 124 -26.63 -19.54 -13.24
C ASP A 124 -26.01 -19.57 -11.84
N MET A 125 -24.66 -19.38 -11.81
CA MET A 125 -23.90 -19.41 -10.57
C MET A 125 -23.88 -18.04 -9.89
N HIS A 126 -23.94 -18.02 -8.56
CA HIS A 126 -23.68 -16.80 -7.81
C HIS A 126 -22.21 -16.42 -7.85
N LEU A 127 -21.95 -15.12 -8.06
CA LEU A 127 -20.62 -14.54 -7.97
C LEU A 127 -20.51 -13.71 -6.69
N THR A 128 -19.44 -13.95 -5.95
CA THR A 128 -19.09 -13.13 -4.77
C THR A 128 -17.79 -12.40 -5.06
N CYS A 129 -17.77 -11.11 -4.76
CA CYS A 129 -16.57 -10.29 -4.83
C CYS A 129 -16.19 -9.83 -3.43
N GLY A 130 -14.91 -9.90 -3.12
CA GLY A 130 -14.34 -9.42 -1.86
C GLY A 130 -13.16 -8.49 -2.10
N ASP A 131 -12.90 -7.63 -1.12
CA ASP A 131 -11.70 -6.80 -1.06
C ASP A 131 -11.03 -7.04 0.30
N VAL A 132 -9.71 -7.12 0.30
CA VAL A 132 -8.93 -7.29 1.54
C VAL A 132 -8.41 -5.91 1.95
N PRO A 133 -8.96 -5.33 3.03
CA PRO A 133 -8.48 -4.04 3.53
C PRO A 133 -7.00 -4.13 3.93
N THR A 134 -6.23 -3.11 3.61
CA THR A 134 -4.80 -3.01 3.98
C THR A 134 -3.97 -4.25 3.61
N ALA A 135 -4.26 -4.89 2.49
CA ALA A 135 -3.73 -6.18 2.08
C ALA A 135 -2.21 -6.33 2.30
N TYR A 136 -1.41 -5.38 1.81
CA TYR A 136 0.04 -5.44 1.98
C TYR A 136 0.48 -5.39 3.45
N LEU A 137 -0.21 -4.64 4.30
CA LEU A 137 0.16 -4.55 5.73
C LEU A 137 -0.09 -5.87 6.49
N GLN A 138 -0.90 -6.75 5.93
CA GLN A 138 -1.16 -8.07 6.49
C GLN A 138 -0.09 -9.09 6.09
N ALA A 139 0.57 -8.90 4.94
CA ALA A 139 1.65 -9.75 4.51
C ALA A 139 2.94 -9.43 5.27
N LYS A 140 3.58 -10.46 5.81
CA LYS A 140 4.86 -10.33 6.51
C LYS A 140 6.02 -10.44 5.52
N LEU A 141 7.09 -9.71 5.79
CA LEU A 141 8.34 -9.84 5.06
C LEU A 141 9.14 -10.98 5.67
N HIS A 142 9.25 -12.13 4.99
CA HIS A 142 9.88 -13.33 5.53
C HIS A 142 11.38 -13.38 5.22
N ASP A 143 11.75 -13.23 3.96
CA ASP A 143 13.11 -13.48 3.49
C ASP A 143 13.89 -12.18 3.17
N VAL A 144 13.26 -11.04 3.32
CA VAL A 144 13.85 -9.74 3.03
C VAL A 144 13.77 -8.80 4.23
N ILE A 145 14.85 -8.08 4.48
CA ILE A 145 14.88 -7.03 5.50
C ILE A 145 14.84 -5.68 4.78
N VAL A 146 13.75 -4.95 4.95
CA VAL A 146 13.55 -3.65 4.32
C VAL A 146 13.68 -2.55 5.38
N TYR A 147 14.48 -1.54 5.06
CA TYR A 147 14.57 -0.31 5.82
C TYR A 147 13.98 0.84 5.01
N SER A 148 13.59 1.91 5.67
CA SER A 148 13.25 3.19 5.05
C SER A 148 13.49 4.35 5.99
N GLU A 149 13.52 5.56 5.44
CA GLU A 149 13.34 6.77 6.24
C GLU A 149 12.00 6.72 6.97
N GLN A 150 11.84 7.56 7.98
CA GLN A 150 10.57 7.66 8.70
C GLN A 150 9.48 8.31 7.82
N PRO A 151 8.20 8.00 8.08
CA PRO A 151 7.08 8.61 7.36
C PRO A 151 7.10 10.13 7.47
N PRO A 152 7.06 10.87 6.35
CA PRO A 152 7.09 12.34 6.38
C PRO A 152 5.94 12.93 7.20
N GLY A 153 6.28 13.80 8.16
CA GLY A 153 5.36 14.45 9.09
C GLY A 153 4.98 13.60 10.33
N PHE A 154 5.61 12.42 10.49
CA PHE A 154 5.39 11.52 11.62
C PHE A 154 6.72 11.00 12.19
N GLU A 155 7.77 11.77 12.03
CA GLU A 155 9.10 11.40 12.50
C GLU A 155 9.15 11.45 14.04
N GLU A 156 9.62 10.37 14.64
CA GLU A 156 9.74 10.21 16.08
C GLU A 156 11.21 10.02 16.49
N PRO A 157 11.62 10.51 17.68
CA PRO A 157 12.91 10.18 18.26
C PRO A 157 12.97 8.71 18.66
N GLY A 158 14.17 8.17 18.83
CA GLY A 158 14.37 6.82 19.32
C GLY A 158 13.88 6.63 20.77
N PRO A 159 13.60 5.38 21.18
CA PRO A 159 13.03 5.07 22.49
C PRO A 159 13.92 5.45 23.68
N ASN A 160 15.23 5.60 23.47
CA ASN A 160 16.18 6.04 24.51
C ASN A 160 16.57 7.54 24.35
N GLY A 161 15.85 8.28 23.51
CA GLY A 161 16.12 9.69 23.22
C GLY A 161 17.14 9.91 22.11
N GLU A 162 17.38 8.91 21.26
CA GLU A 162 18.19 9.07 20.06
C GLU A 162 17.57 10.12 19.13
N PRO A 163 18.39 10.97 18.46
CA PRO A 163 17.88 11.97 17.53
C PRO A 163 17.06 11.34 16.39
N THR A 164 15.98 12.01 16.00
CA THR A 164 15.09 11.55 14.94
C THR A 164 15.82 11.16 13.65
N CYS A 165 16.84 11.93 13.25
CA CYS A 165 17.64 11.66 12.04
C CYS A 165 18.54 10.42 12.15
N GLU A 166 18.79 9.90 13.35
CA GLU A 166 19.53 8.67 13.58
C GLU A 166 18.65 7.42 13.61
N MET A 167 17.32 7.60 13.50
CA MET A 167 16.36 6.52 13.52
C MET A 167 15.77 6.28 12.13
N VAL A 168 15.60 5.02 11.80
CA VAL A 168 14.96 4.55 10.56
C VAL A 168 13.90 3.51 10.87
N CYS A 169 12.98 3.31 9.94
CA CYS A 169 12.00 2.23 10.02
C CYS A 169 12.64 0.93 9.53
N ARG A 170 12.51 -0.13 10.32
CA ARG A 170 12.68 -1.50 9.86
C ARG A 170 11.30 -2.13 9.71
N TRP A 171 11.02 -2.64 8.52
CA TRP A 171 9.71 -3.15 8.17
C TRP A 171 9.58 -4.64 8.46
N ASP A 172 8.47 -5.02 9.09
CA ASP A 172 8.05 -6.41 9.31
C ASP A 172 6.92 -6.82 8.36
N SER A 173 6.22 -5.84 7.79
CA SER A 173 5.12 -6.07 6.85
C SER A 173 5.42 -5.37 5.52
N ALA A 174 4.81 -5.90 4.48
CA ALA A 174 4.86 -5.30 3.15
C ALA A 174 4.22 -3.91 3.14
N LEU A 175 4.73 -3.02 2.30
CA LEU A 175 4.22 -1.67 2.09
C LEU A 175 4.07 -1.39 0.59
N TYR A 176 3.08 -0.60 0.24
CA TYR A 176 2.94 -0.09 -1.13
C TYR A 176 4.22 0.60 -1.59
N GLY A 177 4.65 0.27 -2.81
CA GLY A 177 5.83 0.84 -3.43
C GLY A 177 7.15 0.13 -3.12
N PHE A 178 7.23 -0.74 -2.13
CA PHE A 178 8.35 -1.66 -2.00
C PHE A 178 8.24 -2.80 -3.00
N VAL A 179 9.33 -3.13 -3.64
CA VAL A 179 9.36 -4.13 -4.71
C VAL A 179 8.90 -5.53 -4.24
N PRO A 180 9.33 -6.07 -3.09
CA PRO A 180 8.93 -7.39 -2.65
C PRO A 180 7.45 -7.48 -2.21
N SER A 181 6.80 -6.36 -1.91
CA SER A 181 5.46 -6.35 -1.29
C SER A 181 4.39 -7.10 -2.08
N CYS A 182 4.45 -7.05 -3.41
CA CYS A 182 3.47 -7.74 -4.25
C CYS A 182 3.63 -9.26 -4.17
N ASN A 183 4.87 -9.75 -4.12
CA ASN A 183 5.16 -11.18 -4.03
C ASN A 183 4.77 -11.73 -2.66
N GLU A 184 5.24 -11.08 -1.59
CA GLU A 184 4.91 -11.45 -0.21
C GLU A 184 3.40 -11.52 0.04
N TRP A 185 2.64 -10.52 -0.46
CA TRP A 185 1.19 -10.57 -0.39
C TRP A 185 0.60 -11.72 -1.22
N GLY A 186 1.15 -11.99 -2.40
CA GLY A 186 0.70 -13.08 -3.25
C GLY A 186 0.86 -14.44 -2.58
N GLU A 187 1.99 -14.69 -1.92
CA GLU A 187 2.28 -15.91 -1.18
C GLU A 187 1.37 -16.04 0.05
N GLU A 188 1.26 -15.00 0.87
CA GLU A 188 0.39 -14.99 2.04
C GLU A 188 -1.08 -15.25 1.66
N PHE A 189 -1.56 -14.62 0.60
CA PHE A 189 -2.92 -14.84 0.11
C PHE A 189 -3.10 -16.25 -0.47
N HIS A 190 -2.11 -16.76 -1.20
CA HIS A 190 -2.11 -18.13 -1.72
C HIS A 190 -2.24 -19.14 -0.58
N ASP A 191 -1.39 -19.04 0.43
CA ASP A 191 -1.40 -19.94 1.58
C ASP A 191 -2.73 -19.88 2.33
N PHE A 192 -3.24 -18.67 2.51
CA PHE A 192 -4.56 -18.49 3.11
C PHE A 192 -5.66 -19.23 2.34
N ILE A 193 -5.80 -19.04 1.02
CA ILE A 193 -6.88 -19.66 0.27
C ILE A 193 -6.71 -21.19 0.15
N VAL A 194 -5.50 -21.70 0.15
CA VAL A 194 -5.22 -23.16 0.16
C VAL A 194 -5.78 -23.81 1.43
N THR A 195 -5.75 -23.13 2.58
CA THR A 195 -6.35 -23.64 3.83
C THR A 195 -7.88 -23.90 3.71
N TYR A 196 -8.54 -23.23 2.76
CA TYR A 196 -9.96 -23.41 2.45
C TYR A 196 -10.22 -24.43 1.34
N GLY A 197 -9.19 -25.17 0.92
CA GLY A 197 -9.30 -26.25 -0.08
C GLY A 197 -9.23 -25.78 -1.54
N PHE A 198 -8.84 -24.54 -1.79
CA PHE A 198 -8.55 -24.07 -3.15
C PHE A 198 -7.23 -24.68 -3.65
N VAL A 199 -7.16 -24.91 -4.95
CA VAL A 199 -5.97 -25.44 -5.61
C VAL A 199 -5.56 -24.47 -6.72
N ALA A 200 -4.27 -24.14 -6.75
CA ALA A 200 -3.74 -23.26 -7.78
C ALA A 200 -3.92 -23.86 -9.18
N CYS A 201 -4.42 -23.08 -10.12
CA CYS A 201 -4.54 -23.50 -11.50
C CYS A 201 -3.16 -23.53 -12.16
N CYS A 202 -2.80 -24.65 -12.79
CA CYS A 202 -1.50 -24.80 -13.44
C CYS A 202 -1.34 -23.94 -14.71
N SER A 203 -2.43 -23.43 -15.28
CA SER A 203 -2.43 -22.61 -16.51
C SER A 203 -2.43 -21.10 -16.23
N ASP A 204 -2.61 -20.69 -14.99
CA ASP A 204 -2.68 -19.26 -14.58
C ASP A 204 -1.84 -19.07 -13.31
N ARG A 205 -0.52 -19.19 -13.47
CA ARG A 205 0.51 -18.97 -12.45
C ARG A 205 1.19 -17.64 -12.65
#